data_63e6be9927cda2dfd508eddfef29497a
#
_entry.id   63e6be9927cda2dfd508eddfef29497a
#
_cell.length_a   1.000
_cell.length_b   1.000
_cell.length_c   1.000
_cell.angle_alpha   90.00
_cell.angle_beta   90.00
_cell.angle_gamma   90.00
#
_symmetry.space_group_name_H-M   'P 1'
#
loop_
_entity.id
_entity.type
_entity.pdbx_description
1 polymer ?
#
loop_
_entity_poly.entity_id
_entity_poly.type
_entity_poly.pdbx_seq_one_letter_code
_entity_poly.pdbx_strand_id
1 'polypeptide(L)'
;MSLLILMRHGQSMWNAAKLFTGWVDVPLTDKGIQEAINGGKEISKLPIDEVHVSTLIRAQMTAMLALSQHSGGKTPVFQYSAPENGFDNVSENEAKMVEWSQIQGDTGQENILPVYVSWQLNERMYGDLQGLNKDATREKYGDEQVHIWRRSYDVPPPNGESLELTADRTLPYLKSSIIPKMEDGKNIFIVAHGNSLRSIIMDLEGLSREQVLSLEVPTGVPIIYKFEDSKWSRIE
;
A
#
# COMPACT_ATOMS: atom_id res chain seq x y z
N MET A 1 5.90 5.25 -21.92
CA MET A 1 6.72 4.63 -20.87
C MET A 1 6.39 5.31 -19.54
N SER A 2 6.04 4.54 -18.52
CA SER A 2 5.76 5.03 -17.15
C SER A 2 6.39 4.11 -16.10
N LEU A 3 6.53 4.61 -14.86
CA LEU A 3 7.09 3.87 -13.74
C LEU A 3 6.00 3.56 -12.71
N LEU A 4 6.01 2.34 -12.21
CA LEU A 4 5.30 1.94 -11.00
C LEU A 4 6.33 1.66 -9.91
N ILE A 5 6.27 2.43 -8.84
CA ILE A 5 7.14 2.29 -7.68
C ILE A 5 6.29 1.68 -6.57
N LEU A 6 6.67 0.51 -6.09
CA LEU A 6 6.03 -0.17 -4.97
C LEU A 6 6.93 -0.08 -3.74
N MET A 7 6.39 0.25 -2.58
CA MET A 7 7.14 0.24 -1.32
C MET A 7 6.27 -0.31 -0.20
N ARG A 8 6.79 -1.31 0.51
CA ARG A 8 6.18 -1.76 1.74
C ARG A 8 6.47 -0.76 2.86
N HIS A 9 5.46 -0.49 3.69
CA HIS A 9 5.65 0.35 4.87
C HIS A 9 6.85 -0.09 5.72
N GLY A 10 7.51 0.85 6.38
CA GLY A 10 8.57 0.60 7.34
C GLY A 10 8.12 -0.27 8.53
N GLN A 11 9.04 -0.75 9.34
CA GLN A 11 8.71 -1.56 10.52
C GLN A 11 7.70 -0.85 11.41
N SER A 12 6.53 -1.48 11.66
CA SER A 12 5.55 -0.99 12.62
C SER A 12 5.82 -1.49 14.05
N MET A 13 5.21 -0.85 15.05
CA MET A 13 5.31 -1.27 16.45
C MET A 13 4.93 -2.74 16.65
N TRP A 14 3.89 -3.21 15.95
CA TRP A 14 3.45 -4.60 16.05
C TRP A 14 4.29 -5.58 15.22
N ASN A 15 4.98 -5.11 14.18
CA ASN A 15 6.02 -5.93 13.55
C ASN A 15 7.16 -6.20 14.54
N ALA A 16 7.62 -5.18 15.26
CA ALA A 16 8.67 -5.31 16.26
C ALA A 16 8.24 -6.21 17.44
N ALA A 17 6.99 -6.10 17.88
CA ALA A 17 6.40 -6.92 18.95
C ALA A 17 5.98 -8.33 18.50
N LYS A 18 6.19 -8.70 17.23
CA LYS A 18 5.77 -9.99 16.63
C LYS A 18 4.26 -10.26 16.75
N LEU A 19 3.42 -9.24 16.72
CA LEU A 19 1.96 -9.39 16.73
C LEU A 19 1.40 -9.53 15.32
N PHE A 20 0.24 -10.19 15.19
CA PHE A 20 -0.56 -10.16 13.99
C PHE A 20 -1.21 -8.79 13.85
N THR A 21 -0.83 -8.00 12.86
CA THR A 21 -1.28 -6.61 12.74
C THR A 21 -2.56 -6.49 11.92
N GLY A 22 -2.59 -7.04 10.72
CA GLY A 22 -3.74 -6.93 9.83
C GLY A 22 -4.18 -5.47 9.63
N TRP A 23 -5.45 -5.20 9.93
CA TRP A 23 -6.06 -3.88 9.80
C TRP A 23 -6.00 -3.04 11.08
N VAL A 24 -5.38 -3.55 12.15
CA VAL A 24 -5.14 -2.72 13.35
C VAL A 24 -4.21 -1.57 12.96
N ASP A 25 -4.60 -0.36 13.32
CA ASP A 25 -3.93 0.85 12.89
C ASP A 25 -2.87 1.27 13.91
N VAL A 26 -1.62 0.87 13.64
CA VAL A 26 -0.45 1.11 14.49
C VAL A 26 0.65 1.83 13.73
N PRO A 27 1.37 2.77 14.37
CA PRO A 27 2.41 3.57 13.73
C PRO A 27 3.71 2.80 13.50
N LEU A 28 4.65 3.48 12.83
CA LEU A 28 6.02 3.02 12.64
C LEU A 28 6.81 3.08 13.96
N THR A 29 7.86 2.25 14.05
CA THR A 29 8.95 2.41 15.01
C THR A 29 10.00 3.42 14.48
N ASP A 30 10.95 3.83 15.32
CA ASP A 30 12.09 4.65 14.89
C ASP A 30 12.87 3.98 13.74
N LYS A 31 13.02 2.64 13.81
CA LYS A 31 13.60 1.86 12.71
C LYS A 31 12.76 1.99 11.43
N GLY A 32 11.44 1.86 11.54
CA GLY A 32 10.53 1.99 10.40
C GLY A 32 10.55 3.38 9.77
N ILE A 33 10.73 4.42 10.59
CA ILE A 33 10.93 5.80 10.13
C ILE A 33 12.22 5.91 9.30
N GLN A 34 13.34 5.35 9.78
CA GLN A 34 14.59 5.35 9.03
C GLN A 34 14.53 4.52 7.74
N GLU A 35 13.85 3.38 7.77
CA GLU A 35 13.57 2.57 6.57
C GLU A 35 12.82 3.39 5.51
N ALA A 36 11.78 4.12 5.91
CA ALA A 36 11.00 4.99 5.02
C ALA A 36 11.83 6.13 4.42
N ILE A 37 12.65 6.81 5.24
CA ILE A 37 13.56 7.87 4.80
C ILE A 37 14.60 7.32 3.82
N ASN A 38 15.18 6.16 4.10
CA ASN A 38 16.19 5.56 3.23
C ASN A 38 15.60 5.15 1.88
N GLY A 39 14.45 4.48 1.86
CA GLY A 39 13.75 4.18 0.60
C GLY A 39 13.36 5.44 -0.17
N GLY A 40 12.99 6.51 0.54
CA GLY A 40 12.73 7.82 -0.07
C GLY A 40 13.96 8.40 -0.79
N LYS A 41 15.16 8.25 -0.22
CA LYS A 41 16.42 8.68 -0.87
C LYS A 41 16.66 7.91 -2.18
N GLU A 42 16.36 6.61 -2.22
CA GLU A 42 16.54 5.78 -3.41
C GLU A 42 15.65 6.26 -4.56
N ILE A 43 14.41 6.66 -4.27
CA ILE A 43 13.45 7.14 -5.27
C ILE A 43 13.46 8.66 -5.46
N SER A 44 14.33 9.40 -4.77
CA SER A 44 14.30 10.87 -4.68
C SER A 44 14.34 11.61 -6.01
N LYS A 45 14.89 11.01 -7.06
CA LYS A 45 15.03 11.58 -8.41
C LYS A 45 14.10 10.93 -9.44
N LEU A 46 13.33 9.92 -9.06
CA LEU A 46 12.40 9.27 -9.98
C LEU A 46 11.18 10.17 -10.21
N PRO A 47 10.63 10.21 -11.42
CA PRO A 47 9.39 10.94 -11.64
C PRO A 47 8.24 10.28 -10.88
N ILE A 48 7.45 11.09 -10.16
CA ILE A 48 6.23 10.67 -9.47
C ILE A 48 5.14 11.69 -9.77
N ASP A 49 4.03 11.22 -10.31
CA ASP A 49 2.89 12.06 -10.69
C ASP A 49 1.69 11.86 -9.78
N GLU A 50 1.54 10.68 -9.20
CA GLU A 50 0.48 10.35 -8.23
C GLU A 50 0.98 9.34 -7.20
N VAL A 51 0.40 9.39 -6.00
CA VAL A 51 0.71 8.49 -4.89
C VAL A 51 -0.55 7.79 -4.42
N HIS A 52 -0.46 6.49 -4.18
CA HIS A 52 -1.56 5.69 -3.63
C HIS A 52 -1.12 5.01 -2.34
N VAL A 53 -1.91 5.17 -1.29
CA VAL A 53 -1.61 4.59 0.02
C VAL A 53 -2.83 3.84 0.58
N SER A 54 -2.59 2.93 1.50
CA SER A 54 -3.67 2.29 2.26
C SER A 54 -4.27 3.26 3.29
N THR A 55 -5.39 2.87 3.90
CA THR A 55 -5.99 3.63 5.01
C THR A 55 -5.18 3.56 6.31
N LEU A 56 -4.18 2.67 6.39
CA LEU A 56 -3.44 2.39 7.61
C LEU A 56 -2.27 3.36 7.79
N ILE A 57 -2.18 3.96 8.99
CA ILE A 57 -1.25 5.04 9.31
C ILE A 57 0.22 4.70 8.97
N ARG A 58 0.66 3.45 9.18
CA ARG A 58 2.04 3.04 8.89
C ARG A 58 2.43 3.16 7.41
N ALA A 59 1.47 2.97 6.49
CA ALA A 59 1.72 3.18 5.06
C ALA A 59 1.71 4.68 4.72
N GLN A 60 0.79 5.43 5.29
CA GLN A 60 0.72 6.89 5.11
C GLN A 60 1.97 7.57 5.66
N MET A 61 2.42 7.22 6.88
CA MET A 61 3.67 7.72 7.45
C MET A 61 4.86 7.39 6.54
N THR A 62 4.95 6.15 6.04
CA THR A 62 6.03 5.74 5.14
C THR A 62 6.04 6.59 3.86
N ALA A 63 4.87 6.79 3.24
CA ALA A 63 4.75 7.62 2.04
C ALA A 63 5.22 9.06 2.29
N MET A 64 4.73 9.71 3.35
CA MET A 64 5.11 11.09 3.66
C MET A 64 6.60 11.25 3.99
N LEU A 65 7.18 10.31 4.75
CA LEU A 65 8.60 10.30 5.07
C LEU A 65 9.48 10.07 3.84
N ALA A 66 9.07 9.15 2.95
CA ALA A 66 9.77 8.91 1.69
C ALA A 66 9.71 10.15 0.77
N LEU A 67 8.52 10.74 0.62
CA LEU A 67 8.31 11.93 -0.20
C LEU A 67 9.02 13.18 0.34
N SER A 68 9.29 13.25 1.65
CA SER A 68 10.10 14.32 2.21
C SER A 68 11.54 14.36 1.68
N GLN A 69 12.01 13.26 1.08
CA GLN A 69 13.32 13.14 0.43
C GLN A 69 13.27 13.41 -1.08
N HIS A 70 12.07 13.58 -1.66
CA HIS A 70 11.87 13.71 -3.10
C HIS A 70 12.27 15.10 -3.59
N SER A 71 13.07 15.14 -4.69
CA SER A 71 13.62 16.41 -5.23
C SER A 71 12.72 17.07 -6.28
N GLY A 72 11.53 16.55 -6.54
CA GLY A 72 10.64 17.05 -7.59
C GLY A 72 9.92 18.37 -7.29
N GLY A 73 10.08 18.94 -6.10
CA GLY A 73 9.51 20.23 -5.71
C GLY A 73 7.99 20.24 -5.49
N LYS A 74 7.32 19.11 -5.67
CA LYS A 74 5.86 19.01 -5.46
C LYS A 74 5.55 18.67 -3.99
N THR A 75 4.45 19.24 -3.49
CA THR A 75 3.95 18.99 -2.14
C THR A 75 2.91 17.87 -2.17
N PRO A 76 3.06 16.79 -1.39
CA PRO A 76 2.06 15.74 -1.29
C PRO A 76 0.81 16.26 -0.57
N VAL A 77 -0.36 16.07 -1.21
CA VAL A 77 -1.65 16.50 -0.68
C VAL A 77 -2.65 15.36 -0.78
N PHE A 78 -3.23 14.97 0.37
CA PHE A 78 -4.28 13.95 0.40
C PHE A 78 -5.52 14.43 -0.35
N GLN A 79 -5.99 13.59 -1.26
CA GLN A 79 -7.21 13.83 -2.01
C GLN A 79 -8.40 13.21 -1.27
N TYR A 80 -9.39 14.02 -0.98
CA TYR A 80 -10.65 13.58 -0.43
C TYR A 80 -11.56 13.17 -1.59
N SER A 81 -11.90 11.88 -1.67
CA SER A 81 -12.89 11.40 -2.61
C SER A 81 -14.29 11.64 -2.07
N ALA A 82 -15.24 11.91 -2.96
CA ALA A 82 -16.64 11.84 -2.58
C ALA A 82 -16.96 10.43 -2.05
N PRO A 83 -17.85 10.30 -1.06
CA PRO A 83 -18.28 8.99 -0.56
C PRO A 83 -18.80 8.11 -1.72
N GLU A 84 -18.51 6.81 -1.71
CA GLU A 84 -18.93 5.87 -2.77
C GLU A 84 -20.43 5.87 -3.02
N ASN A 85 -21.23 6.22 -2.00
CA ASN A 85 -22.70 6.30 -2.05
C ASN A 85 -23.23 7.73 -2.34
N GLY A 86 -22.39 8.64 -2.82
CA GLY A 86 -22.75 10.05 -3.01
C GLY A 86 -22.87 10.82 -1.69
N PHE A 87 -23.44 12.02 -1.75
CA PHE A 87 -23.53 12.91 -0.59
C PHE A 87 -24.81 12.72 0.25
N ASP A 88 -25.66 11.75 -0.05
CA ASP A 88 -26.98 11.57 0.56
C ASP A 88 -26.95 11.31 2.08
N ASN A 89 -25.81 10.86 2.63
CA ASN A 89 -25.60 10.59 4.06
C ASN A 89 -24.39 11.33 4.65
N VAL A 90 -23.89 12.33 3.96
CA VAL A 90 -22.71 13.11 4.38
C VAL A 90 -23.20 14.44 4.96
N SER A 91 -22.62 14.86 6.07
CA SER A 91 -22.95 16.17 6.65
C SER A 91 -22.60 17.31 5.68
N GLU A 92 -23.30 18.44 5.80
CA GLU A 92 -23.01 19.63 4.99
C GLU A 92 -21.52 20.07 5.10
N ASN A 93 -20.92 19.89 6.27
CA ASN A 93 -19.51 20.22 6.48
C ASN A 93 -18.57 19.25 5.75
N GLU A 94 -18.87 17.96 5.75
CA GLU A 94 -18.08 16.97 4.99
C GLU A 94 -18.16 17.21 3.49
N ALA A 95 -19.36 17.54 2.97
CA ALA A 95 -19.53 17.93 1.58
C ALA A 95 -18.69 19.17 1.22
N LYS A 96 -18.69 20.19 2.07
CA LYS A 96 -17.83 21.38 1.92
C LYS A 96 -16.34 21.05 2.00
N MET A 97 -15.92 20.13 2.86
CA MET A 97 -14.52 19.69 2.93
C MET A 97 -14.05 19.07 1.62
N VAL A 98 -14.89 18.22 1.00
CA VAL A 98 -14.57 17.63 -0.32
C VAL A 98 -14.51 18.72 -1.39
N GLU A 99 -15.51 19.63 -1.45
CA GLU A 99 -15.52 20.75 -2.39
C GLU A 99 -14.26 21.61 -2.23
N TRP A 100 -13.93 22.03 -1.01
CA TRP A 100 -12.78 22.89 -0.77
C TRP A 100 -11.45 22.21 -0.99
N SER A 101 -11.36 20.90 -0.80
CA SER A 101 -10.14 20.14 -1.11
C SER A 101 -9.79 20.16 -2.60
N GLN A 102 -10.75 20.44 -3.47
CA GLN A 102 -10.54 20.57 -4.91
C GLN A 102 -10.15 22.00 -5.34
N ILE A 103 -10.28 23.00 -4.45
CA ILE A 103 -9.92 24.38 -4.74
C ILE A 103 -8.41 24.56 -4.52
N GLN A 104 -7.66 24.56 -5.61
CA GLN A 104 -6.20 24.63 -5.54
C GLN A 104 -5.63 25.97 -6.06
N GLY A 105 -6.50 26.85 -6.53
CA GLY A 105 -6.12 28.15 -7.11
C GLY A 105 -5.30 28.02 -8.40
N ASP A 106 -5.13 29.12 -9.10
CA ASP A 106 -4.45 29.16 -10.39
C ASP A 106 -2.92 28.91 -10.32
N THR A 107 -2.34 29.00 -9.11
CA THR A 107 -0.88 28.94 -8.93
C THR A 107 -0.38 27.69 -8.20
N GLY A 108 -1.27 26.79 -7.81
CA GLY A 108 -0.95 25.66 -6.90
C GLY A 108 -0.93 24.28 -7.54
N GLN A 109 -1.70 24.04 -8.58
CA GLN A 109 -1.92 22.68 -9.11
C GLN A 109 -0.65 22.02 -9.65
N GLU A 110 0.22 22.74 -10.32
CA GLU A 110 1.49 22.22 -10.83
C GLU A 110 2.48 21.79 -9.72
N ASN A 111 2.31 22.34 -8.51
CA ASN A 111 3.16 22.07 -7.35
C ASN A 111 2.56 21.01 -6.40
N ILE A 112 1.44 20.40 -6.75
CA ILE A 112 0.77 19.39 -5.94
C ILE A 112 1.12 18.00 -6.45
N LEU A 113 1.43 17.11 -5.50
CA LEU A 113 1.52 15.67 -5.72
C LEU A 113 0.29 15.02 -5.06
N PRO A 114 -0.72 14.60 -5.83
CA PRO A 114 -1.94 14.04 -5.27
C PRO A 114 -1.67 12.69 -4.59
N VAL A 115 -2.21 12.51 -3.37
CA VAL A 115 -2.12 11.29 -2.58
C VAL A 115 -3.52 10.72 -2.37
N TYR A 116 -3.80 9.57 -2.96
CA TYR A 116 -5.08 8.88 -2.86
C TYR A 116 -5.03 7.79 -1.79
N VAL A 117 -6.04 7.75 -0.93
CA VAL A 117 -6.18 6.75 0.12
C VAL A 117 -7.19 5.69 -0.32
N SER A 118 -6.81 4.41 -0.26
CA SER A 118 -7.67 3.30 -0.68
C SER A 118 -7.57 2.12 0.28
N TRP A 119 -8.72 1.65 0.83
CA TRP A 119 -8.76 0.47 1.68
C TRP A 119 -8.41 -0.82 0.94
N GLN A 120 -8.57 -0.84 -0.39
CA GLN A 120 -8.19 -1.96 -1.24
C GLN A 120 -6.67 -2.25 -1.19
N LEU A 121 -5.87 -1.27 -0.76
CA LEU A 121 -4.43 -1.42 -0.53
C LEU A 121 -4.07 -1.86 0.90
N ASN A 122 -5.03 -2.03 1.81
CA ASN A 122 -4.77 -2.45 3.19
C ASN A 122 -4.06 -3.80 3.24
N GLU A 123 -3.40 -4.06 4.37
CA GLU A 123 -2.81 -5.37 4.66
C GLU A 123 -3.90 -6.47 4.66
N ARG A 124 -3.50 -7.70 4.46
CA ARG A 124 -4.37 -8.85 4.66
C ARG A 124 -4.97 -8.81 6.08
N MET A 125 -6.29 -8.93 6.16
CA MET A 125 -6.98 -8.99 7.45
C MET A 125 -6.73 -10.33 8.12
N TYR A 126 -6.26 -10.30 9.37
CA TYR A 126 -5.96 -11.51 10.11
C TYR A 126 -7.14 -12.01 10.99
N GLY A 127 -8.30 -11.36 10.92
CA GLY A 127 -9.50 -11.77 11.66
C GLY A 127 -9.23 -11.90 13.15
N ASP A 128 -9.60 -13.05 13.73
CA ASP A 128 -9.47 -13.33 15.17
C ASP A 128 -8.01 -13.42 15.67
N LEU A 129 -7.04 -13.46 14.75
CA LEU A 129 -5.64 -13.47 15.12
C LEU A 129 -5.07 -12.07 15.36
N GLN A 130 -5.78 -11.00 14.95
CA GLN A 130 -5.28 -9.62 15.13
C GLN A 130 -5.01 -9.31 16.60
N GLY A 131 -3.83 -8.77 16.91
CA GLY A 131 -3.38 -8.49 18.28
C GLY A 131 -2.72 -9.67 18.99
N LEU A 132 -2.85 -10.90 18.49
CA LEU A 132 -2.22 -12.04 19.11
C LEU A 132 -0.71 -12.08 18.81
N ASN A 133 0.07 -12.52 19.79
CA ASN A 133 1.49 -12.77 19.60
C ASN A 133 1.70 -14.03 18.75
N LYS A 134 2.56 -13.95 17.74
CA LYS A 134 2.79 -15.05 16.79
C LYS A 134 3.37 -16.31 17.43
N ASP A 135 4.23 -16.16 18.44
CA ASP A 135 4.85 -17.28 19.13
C ASP A 135 3.83 -17.95 20.06
N ALA A 136 3.10 -17.19 20.87
CA ALA A 136 2.01 -17.71 21.70
C ALA A 136 0.86 -18.34 20.88
N THR A 137 0.60 -17.81 19.67
CA THR A 137 -0.39 -18.41 18.76
C THR A 137 0.06 -19.77 18.27
N ARG A 138 1.37 -19.96 17.99
CA ARG A 138 1.93 -21.27 17.63
C ARG A 138 1.84 -22.27 18.79
N GLU A 139 2.14 -21.84 19.99
CA GLU A 139 1.98 -22.69 21.20
C GLU A 139 0.53 -23.17 21.37
N LYS A 140 -0.45 -22.30 21.07
CA LYS A 140 -1.88 -22.59 21.23
C LYS A 140 -2.47 -23.46 20.13
N TYR A 141 -2.14 -23.19 18.87
CA TYR A 141 -2.78 -23.80 17.70
C TYR A 141 -1.88 -24.77 16.93
N GLY A 142 -0.61 -24.88 17.33
CA GLY A 142 0.41 -25.67 16.63
C GLY A 142 1.08 -24.90 15.49
N ASP A 143 2.36 -25.22 15.23
CA ASP A 143 3.17 -24.58 14.19
C ASP A 143 2.58 -24.76 12.80
N GLU A 144 2.09 -25.97 12.49
CA GLU A 144 1.53 -26.30 11.18
C GLU A 144 0.30 -25.46 10.87
N GLN A 145 -0.66 -25.37 11.81
CA GLN A 145 -1.88 -24.58 11.59
C GLN A 145 -1.58 -23.09 11.45
N VAL A 146 -0.68 -22.54 12.27
CA VAL A 146 -0.28 -21.14 12.16
C VAL A 146 0.52 -20.89 10.89
N HIS A 147 1.31 -21.86 10.44
CA HIS A 147 1.99 -21.78 9.15
C HIS A 147 0.99 -21.72 7.99
N ILE A 148 -0.03 -22.59 7.99
CA ILE A 148 -1.12 -22.58 6.99
C ILE A 148 -1.79 -21.20 6.95
N TRP A 149 -2.25 -20.66 8.07
CA TRP A 149 -2.89 -19.35 8.13
C TRP A 149 -1.99 -18.20 7.64
N ARG A 150 -0.68 -18.33 7.80
CA ARG A 150 0.27 -17.29 7.41
C ARG A 150 0.80 -17.41 5.98
N ARG A 151 0.88 -18.63 5.47
CA ARG A 151 1.62 -18.96 4.25
C ARG A 151 0.82 -19.80 3.24
N SER A 152 -0.47 -19.99 3.44
CA SER A 152 -1.35 -20.54 2.41
C SER A 152 -1.83 -19.42 1.49
N TYR A 153 -2.09 -19.76 0.23
CA TYR A 153 -2.66 -18.83 -0.74
C TYR A 153 -4.15 -18.61 -0.52
N ASP A 154 -4.90 -19.68 -0.26
CA ASP A 154 -6.36 -19.76 -0.27
C ASP A 154 -7.00 -20.05 1.10
N VAL A 155 -6.23 -20.45 2.12
CA VAL A 155 -6.76 -20.75 3.45
C VAL A 155 -6.66 -19.52 4.37
N PRO A 156 -7.79 -18.88 4.71
CA PRO A 156 -7.79 -17.72 5.62
C PRO A 156 -7.66 -18.16 7.09
N PRO A 157 -7.16 -17.28 7.97
CA PRO A 157 -7.38 -17.43 9.41
C PRO A 157 -8.87 -17.20 9.74
N PRO A 158 -9.34 -17.64 10.94
CA PRO A 158 -10.73 -17.44 11.36
C PRO A 158 -11.17 -15.97 11.23
N ASN A 159 -12.27 -15.73 10.53
CA ASN A 159 -12.83 -14.40 10.24
C ASN A 159 -11.86 -13.42 9.55
N GLY A 160 -10.84 -13.94 8.85
CA GLY A 160 -9.83 -13.15 8.15
C GLY A 160 -9.77 -13.40 6.65
N GLU A 161 -8.73 -12.86 6.01
CA GLU A 161 -8.46 -13.01 4.58
C GLU A 161 -7.33 -14.00 4.33
N SER A 162 -7.46 -14.77 3.24
CA SER A 162 -6.33 -15.43 2.57
C SER A 162 -5.57 -14.43 1.69
N LEU A 163 -4.48 -14.85 1.06
CA LEU A 163 -3.81 -14.03 0.05
C LEU A 163 -4.70 -13.85 -1.19
N GLU A 164 -5.46 -14.89 -1.57
CA GLU A 164 -6.44 -14.85 -2.65
C GLU A 164 -7.50 -13.77 -2.40
N LEU A 165 -8.15 -13.76 -1.22
CA LEU A 165 -9.12 -12.73 -0.84
C LEU A 165 -8.51 -11.32 -0.80
N THR A 166 -7.23 -11.20 -0.40
CA THR A 166 -6.52 -9.92 -0.48
C THR A 166 -6.35 -9.49 -1.94
N ALA A 167 -6.01 -10.41 -2.84
CA ALA A 167 -5.87 -10.15 -4.27
C ALA A 167 -7.21 -9.75 -4.90
N ASP A 168 -8.33 -10.37 -4.50
CA ASP A 168 -9.66 -10.09 -5.00
C ASP A 168 -10.10 -8.63 -4.82
N ARG A 169 -9.57 -7.91 -3.83
CA ARG A 169 -9.82 -6.48 -3.65
C ARG A 169 -8.70 -5.58 -4.18
N THR A 170 -7.46 -6.06 -4.14
CA THR A 170 -6.30 -5.26 -4.55
C THR A 170 -6.17 -5.16 -6.06
N LEU A 171 -6.37 -6.27 -6.79
CA LEU A 171 -6.19 -6.30 -8.24
C LEU A 171 -7.27 -5.52 -9.01
N PRO A 172 -8.57 -5.54 -8.66
CA PRO A 172 -9.53 -4.63 -9.27
C PRO A 172 -9.12 -3.16 -9.14
N TYR A 173 -8.63 -2.73 -7.97
CA TYR A 173 -8.14 -1.37 -7.77
C TYR A 173 -6.92 -1.06 -8.66
N LEU A 174 -5.95 -1.96 -8.73
CA LEU A 174 -4.81 -1.83 -9.65
C LEU A 174 -5.28 -1.62 -11.10
N LYS A 175 -6.22 -2.46 -11.56
CA LYS A 175 -6.69 -2.48 -12.95
C LYS A 175 -7.60 -1.30 -13.30
N SER A 176 -8.40 -0.80 -12.37
CA SER A 176 -9.35 0.29 -12.62
C SER A 176 -8.79 1.68 -12.34
N SER A 177 -7.89 1.81 -11.36
CA SER A 177 -7.46 3.11 -10.84
C SER A 177 -5.98 3.42 -11.08
N ILE A 178 -5.13 2.43 -11.33
CA ILE A 178 -3.68 2.61 -11.50
C ILE A 178 -3.26 2.42 -12.96
N ILE A 179 -3.56 1.25 -13.55
CA ILE A 179 -3.10 0.92 -14.92
C ILE A 179 -3.55 1.95 -15.95
N PRO A 180 -4.81 2.43 -15.99
CA PRO A 180 -5.22 3.44 -16.97
C PRO A 180 -4.40 4.73 -16.89
N LYS A 181 -4.04 5.17 -15.69
CA LYS A 181 -3.19 6.35 -15.50
C LYS A 181 -1.77 6.13 -16.00
N MET A 182 -1.25 4.92 -15.87
CA MET A 182 0.07 4.56 -16.41
C MET A 182 0.04 4.44 -17.93
N GLU A 183 -1.07 4.01 -18.52
CA GLU A 183 -1.30 4.04 -19.96
C GLU A 183 -1.31 5.49 -20.49
N ASP A 184 -1.83 6.43 -19.70
CA ASP A 184 -1.78 7.87 -19.94
C ASP A 184 -0.38 8.50 -19.67
N GLY A 185 0.62 7.68 -19.34
CA GLY A 185 2.02 8.09 -19.16
C GLY A 185 2.39 8.56 -17.75
N LYS A 186 1.51 8.44 -16.76
CA LYS A 186 1.79 8.86 -15.38
C LYS A 186 2.67 7.86 -14.65
N ASN A 187 3.55 8.38 -13.79
CA ASN A 187 4.40 7.62 -12.89
C ASN A 187 3.73 7.52 -11.52
N ILE A 188 3.55 6.29 -11.03
CA ILE A 188 2.74 6.02 -9.84
C ILE A 188 3.61 5.46 -8.71
N PHE A 189 3.43 6.01 -7.50
CA PHE A 189 4.04 5.49 -6.29
C PHE A 189 2.98 4.87 -5.38
N ILE A 190 3.12 3.57 -5.08
CA ILE A 190 2.22 2.84 -4.16
C ILE A 190 2.97 2.50 -2.89
N VAL A 191 2.44 2.94 -1.73
CA VAL A 191 2.93 2.51 -0.43
C VAL A 191 1.85 1.69 0.27
N ALA A 192 2.14 0.41 0.47
CA ALA A 192 1.17 -0.54 0.99
C ALA A 192 1.84 -1.59 1.91
N HIS A 193 1.38 -2.84 1.86
CA HIS A 193 1.72 -3.88 2.83
C HIS A 193 2.23 -5.15 2.15
N GLY A 194 2.76 -6.07 2.98
CA GLY A 194 3.37 -7.29 2.47
C GLY A 194 2.44 -8.11 1.59
N ASN A 195 1.19 -8.34 1.98
CA ASN A 195 0.29 -9.20 1.21
C ASN A 195 -0.39 -8.45 0.04
N SER A 196 -0.80 -7.19 0.22
CA SER A 196 -1.34 -6.41 -0.90
C SER A 196 -0.30 -6.19 -2.01
N LEU A 197 0.98 -5.93 -1.67
CA LEU A 197 2.05 -5.83 -2.67
C LEU A 197 2.38 -7.18 -3.31
N ARG A 198 2.35 -8.29 -2.56
CA ARG A 198 2.49 -9.63 -3.15
C ARG A 198 1.43 -9.92 -4.19
N SER A 199 0.17 -9.53 -3.94
CA SER A 199 -0.91 -9.67 -4.91
C SER A 199 -0.64 -8.89 -6.19
N ILE A 200 -0.17 -7.66 -6.07
CA ILE A 200 0.22 -6.82 -7.21
C ILE A 200 1.39 -7.46 -7.97
N ILE A 201 2.48 -7.82 -7.30
CA ILE A 201 3.67 -8.39 -7.92
C ILE A 201 3.36 -9.73 -8.60
N MET A 202 2.50 -10.55 -7.99
CA MET A 202 2.03 -11.81 -8.59
C MET A 202 1.37 -11.57 -9.95
N ASP A 203 0.48 -10.57 -10.05
CA ASP A 203 -0.21 -10.22 -11.31
C ASP A 203 0.77 -9.65 -12.36
N LEU A 204 1.69 -8.76 -11.95
CA LEU A 204 2.65 -8.12 -12.85
C LEU A 204 3.70 -9.10 -13.41
N GLU A 205 4.17 -10.04 -12.60
CA GLU A 205 5.24 -10.99 -12.97
C GLU A 205 4.68 -12.36 -13.39
N GLY A 206 3.37 -12.60 -13.31
CA GLY A 206 2.73 -13.87 -13.65
C GLY A 206 3.18 -15.01 -12.73
N LEU A 207 3.39 -14.75 -11.43
CA LEU A 207 3.88 -15.74 -10.49
C LEU A 207 2.83 -16.80 -10.17
N SER A 208 3.27 -18.04 -9.95
CA SER A 208 2.40 -19.10 -9.43
C SER A 208 2.03 -18.86 -7.96
N ARG A 209 1.03 -19.62 -7.47
CA ARG A 209 0.63 -19.61 -6.05
C ARG A 209 1.79 -19.94 -5.13
N GLU A 210 2.63 -20.89 -5.49
CA GLU A 210 3.80 -21.31 -4.72
C GLU A 210 4.89 -20.23 -4.73
N GLN A 211 5.12 -19.60 -5.88
CA GLN A 211 6.14 -18.56 -6.03
C GLN A 211 5.80 -17.32 -5.20
N VAL A 212 4.54 -16.87 -5.21
CA VAL A 212 4.14 -15.67 -4.44
C VAL A 212 4.24 -15.88 -2.92
N LEU A 213 4.06 -17.10 -2.43
CA LEU A 213 4.18 -17.42 -1.00
C LEU A 213 5.62 -17.28 -0.49
N SER A 214 6.61 -17.55 -1.35
CA SER A 214 8.04 -17.40 -1.05
C SER A 214 8.57 -15.99 -1.32
N LEU A 215 7.80 -15.13 -2.00
CA LEU A 215 8.22 -13.78 -2.33
C LEU A 215 8.41 -12.94 -1.05
N GLU A 216 9.62 -12.40 -0.86
CA GLU A 216 9.89 -11.46 0.21
C GLU A 216 9.75 -10.01 -0.30
N VAL A 217 9.02 -9.20 0.47
CA VAL A 217 8.85 -7.76 0.22
C VAL A 217 9.40 -7.04 1.46
N PRO A 218 10.66 -6.59 1.41
CA PRO A 218 11.30 -5.96 2.56
C PRO A 218 10.67 -4.60 2.89
N THR A 219 10.71 -4.19 4.16
CA THR A 219 10.18 -2.91 4.63
C THR A 219 11.02 -1.75 4.15
N GLY A 220 10.38 -0.69 3.63
CA GLY A 220 11.04 0.54 3.21
C GLY A 220 11.92 0.44 1.97
N VAL A 221 11.97 -0.72 1.31
CA VAL A 221 12.76 -0.92 0.09
C VAL A 221 11.86 -0.75 -1.13
N PRO A 222 12.16 0.16 -2.06
CA PRO A 222 11.38 0.33 -3.27
C PRO A 222 11.60 -0.83 -4.26
N ILE A 223 10.53 -1.23 -4.92
CA ILE A 223 10.53 -2.16 -6.05
C ILE A 223 9.96 -1.38 -7.24
N ILE A 224 10.71 -1.33 -8.34
CA ILE A 224 10.40 -0.44 -9.44
C ILE A 224 10.10 -1.27 -10.69
N TYR A 225 8.97 -0.98 -11.32
CA TYR A 225 8.57 -1.54 -12.59
C TYR A 225 8.48 -0.45 -13.66
N LYS A 226 8.95 -0.77 -14.85
CA LYS A 226 8.72 -0.03 -16.07
C LYS A 226 7.50 -0.62 -16.78
N PHE A 227 6.59 0.24 -17.21
CA PHE A 227 5.46 -0.10 -18.06
C PHE A 227 5.62 0.54 -19.44
N GLU A 228 5.71 -0.28 -20.47
CA GLU A 228 5.88 0.16 -21.85
C GLU A 228 5.28 -0.90 -22.79
N ASP A 229 4.54 -0.47 -23.81
CA ASP A 229 3.87 -1.35 -24.79
C ASP A 229 3.02 -2.44 -24.14
N SER A 230 2.27 -2.07 -23.07
CA SER A 230 1.44 -2.98 -22.25
C SER A 230 2.22 -4.14 -21.60
N LYS A 231 3.52 -3.96 -21.37
CA LYS A 231 4.40 -4.94 -20.71
C LYS A 231 5.06 -4.37 -19.47
N TRP A 232 5.20 -5.22 -18.49
CA TRP A 232 5.91 -4.93 -17.26
C TRP A 232 7.33 -5.46 -17.31
N SER A 233 8.27 -4.68 -16.83
CA SER A 233 9.65 -5.12 -16.57
C SER A 233 10.13 -4.52 -15.26
N ARG A 234 10.64 -5.38 -14.37
CA ARG A 234 11.25 -4.92 -13.11
C ARG A 234 12.60 -4.29 -13.40
N ILE A 235 12.83 -3.15 -12.76
CA ILE A 235 14.14 -2.46 -12.80
C ILE A 235 14.92 -2.91 -11.56
N GLU A 236 16.15 -3.35 -11.75
CA GLU A 236 17.08 -3.73 -10.66
C GLU A 236 17.70 -2.48 -9.98
#